data_8f4029f1ae3344fbf50b109d2f67762d
#
_entry.id   8f4029f1ae3344fbf50b109d2f67762d
#
_cell.length_a   1.000
_cell.length_b   1.000
_cell.length_c   1.000
_cell.angle_alpha   90.00
_cell.angle_beta   90.00
_cell.angle_gamma   90.00
#
_symmetry.space_group_name_H-M   'P 1'
#
loop_
_entity.id
_entity.type
_entity.pdbx_description
1 polymer ?
#
loop_
_entity_poly.entity_id
_entity_poly.type
_entity_poly.pdbx_seq_one_letter_code
_entity_poly.pdbx_strand_id
1 'polypeptide(L)'
;VKRQLMSDVPYGVLLSGGLDSSIISAIAQKFAARRVEDGGQTGAWWPRLHSFAVGLKGAPDLEKARLVAEHIGTVHHEINYTIQEGLDALRDVIYFTETYDVTTVRASTPMYLLARVIKSMGIKMVLSGEGADEIFGGYLYFHKAPSARAFHEETVRKLGKLHWYDCLRANKS
;
A
#
# COMPACT_ATOMS: atom_id res chain seq x y z
N VAL A 1 -5.57 -7.17 9.31
CA VAL A 1 -4.45 -6.40 9.88
C VAL A 1 -3.93 -7.06 11.14
N LYS A 2 -4.73 -7.15 12.22
CA LYS A 2 -4.24 -7.67 13.52
C LYS A 2 -3.47 -8.99 13.41
N ARG A 3 -3.96 -9.95 12.62
CA ARG A 3 -3.30 -11.26 12.43
C ARG A 3 -1.94 -11.16 11.72
N GLN A 4 -1.73 -10.13 10.90
CA GLN A 4 -0.45 -9.91 10.20
C GLN A 4 0.62 -9.26 11.09
N LEU A 5 0.25 -8.79 12.28
CA LEU A 5 1.18 -8.18 13.22
C LEU A 5 1.86 -9.18 14.16
N MET A 6 1.54 -10.47 14.04
CA MET A 6 2.27 -11.55 14.69
C MET A 6 3.60 -11.77 13.96
N SER A 7 4.59 -10.93 14.28
CA SER A 7 5.84 -10.86 13.55
C SER A 7 7.03 -10.75 14.50
N ASP A 8 8.06 -11.54 14.21
CA ASP A 8 9.36 -11.53 14.86
C ASP A 8 10.38 -10.63 14.14
N VAL A 9 9.94 -9.92 13.10
CA VAL A 9 10.77 -8.99 12.32
C VAL A 9 10.20 -7.57 12.36
N PRO A 10 11.04 -6.54 12.17
CA PRO A 10 10.57 -5.16 12.05
C PRO A 10 9.62 -5.01 10.88
N TYR A 11 8.51 -4.33 11.11
CA TYR A 11 7.50 -4.07 10.07
C TYR A 11 7.11 -2.59 10.03
N GLY A 12 6.51 -2.21 8.91
CA GLY A 12 5.98 -0.87 8.70
C GLY A 12 4.67 -0.88 7.91
N VAL A 13 4.20 0.29 7.53
CA VAL A 13 3.01 0.47 6.70
C VAL A 13 3.30 1.39 5.52
N LEU A 14 2.70 1.11 4.38
CA LEU A 14 2.67 2.03 3.25
C LEU A 14 1.50 3.01 3.44
N LEU A 15 1.79 4.30 3.41
CA LEU A 15 0.83 5.35 3.71
C LEU A 15 0.82 6.40 2.60
N SER A 16 -0.20 6.39 1.76
CA SER A 16 -0.41 7.35 0.68
C SER A 16 -1.29 8.55 1.06
N GLY A 17 -1.91 8.50 2.25
CA GLY A 17 -2.92 9.48 2.66
C GLY A 17 -4.31 9.25 2.07
N GLY A 18 -4.49 8.22 1.24
CA GLY A 18 -5.80 7.72 0.81
C GLY A 18 -6.51 6.95 1.91
N LEU A 19 -7.83 6.71 1.73
CA LEU A 19 -8.69 6.08 2.73
C LEU A 19 -8.15 4.71 3.18
N ASP A 20 -7.84 3.83 2.23
CA ASP A 20 -7.48 2.43 2.50
C ASP A 20 -6.15 2.33 3.26
N SER A 21 -5.13 3.02 2.79
CA SER A 21 -3.82 3.05 3.45
C SER A 21 -3.91 3.67 4.85
N SER A 22 -4.75 4.70 5.02
CA SER A 22 -4.95 5.37 6.31
C SER A 22 -5.65 4.46 7.32
N ILE A 23 -6.69 3.72 6.91
CA ILE A 23 -7.39 2.76 7.77
C ILE A 23 -6.46 1.62 8.19
N ILE A 24 -5.72 1.03 7.24
CA ILE A 24 -4.75 -0.04 7.53
C ILE A 24 -3.71 0.44 8.52
N SER A 25 -3.15 1.64 8.30
CA SER A 25 -2.13 2.24 9.17
C SER A 25 -2.67 2.53 10.57
N ALA A 26 -3.88 3.08 10.69
CA ALA A 26 -4.52 3.37 11.98
C ALA A 26 -4.80 2.09 12.78
N ILE A 27 -5.27 1.02 12.11
CA ILE A 27 -5.47 -0.28 12.75
C ILE A 27 -4.13 -0.89 13.18
N ALA A 28 -3.09 -0.82 12.33
CA ALA A 28 -1.77 -1.31 12.67
C ALA A 28 -1.20 -0.59 13.89
N GLN A 29 -1.28 0.74 13.94
CA GLN A 29 -0.81 1.55 15.06
C GLN A 29 -1.52 1.20 16.37
N LYS A 30 -2.83 0.92 16.32
CA LYS A 30 -3.60 0.51 17.52
C LYS A 30 -3.02 -0.74 18.20
N PHE A 31 -2.40 -1.63 17.44
CA PHE A 31 -1.86 -2.90 17.93
C PHE A 31 -0.32 -2.93 18.00
N ALA A 32 0.37 -1.91 17.48
CA ALA A 32 1.83 -1.92 17.35
C ALA A 32 2.59 -1.95 18.69
N ALA A 33 2.01 -1.41 19.76
CA ALA A 33 2.68 -1.29 21.04
C ALA A 33 2.77 -2.62 21.82
N ARG A 34 1.94 -3.62 21.49
CA ARG A 34 1.85 -4.88 22.25
C ARG A 34 1.85 -6.09 21.32
N ARG A 35 2.37 -7.19 21.83
CA ARG A 35 2.40 -8.46 21.11
C ARG A 35 0.98 -8.99 20.91
N VAL A 36 0.68 -9.38 19.69
CA VAL A 36 -0.64 -9.93 19.32
C VAL A 36 -0.75 -11.40 19.70
N GLU A 37 0.37 -12.12 19.72
CA GLU A 37 0.48 -13.55 19.96
C GLU A 37 0.07 -13.94 21.39
N ASP A 38 0.34 -13.08 22.36
CA ASP A 38 0.02 -13.32 23.77
C ASP A 38 -1.23 -12.58 24.26
N GLY A 39 -2.06 -12.11 23.32
CA GLY A 39 -3.26 -11.34 23.65
C GLY A 39 -2.99 -9.91 24.13
N GLY A 40 -1.80 -9.40 23.93
CA GLY A 40 -1.40 -8.05 24.32
C GLY A 40 -0.86 -7.93 25.75
N GLN A 41 -0.42 -9.02 26.33
CA GLN A 41 0.11 -9.03 27.70
C GLN A 41 1.53 -8.41 27.76
N THR A 42 2.37 -8.67 26.77
CA THR A 42 3.74 -8.13 26.71
C THR A 42 3.89 -7.02 25.69
N GLY A 43 4.94 -6.20 25.85
CA GLY A 43 5.32 -5.18 24.88
C GLY A 43 5.77 -5.79 23.57
N ALA A 44 5.47 -5.12 22.46
CA ALA A 44 5.95 -5.54 21.15
C ALA A 44 7.48 -5.41 21.05
N TRP A 45 8.09 -6.25 20.23
CA TRP A 45 9.52 -6.18 19.94
C TRP A 45 9.89 -4.89 19.21
N TRP A 46 8.95 -4.38 18.38
CA TRP A 46 9.08 -3.18 17.55
C TRP A 46 7.89 -2.23 17.82
N PRO A 47 7.89 -1.55 18.99
CA PRO A 47 6.70 -0.81 19.46
C PRO A 47 6.41 0.48 18.68
N ARG A 48 7.37 0.94 17.87
CA ARG A 48 7.20 2.12 17.03
C ARG A 48 6.86 1.70 15.61
N LEU A 49 5.66 2.04 15.18
CA LEU A 49 5.24 1.79 13.81
C LEU A 49 5.85 2.83 12.86
N HIS A 50 6.54 2.37 11.85
CA HIS A 50 7.09 3.19 10.78
C HIS A 50 6.10 3.23 9.62
N SER A 51 5.80 4.43 9.10
CA SER A 51 5.01 4.64 7.90
C SER A 51 5.86 5.22 6.78
N PHE A 52 5.55 4.82 5.55
CA PHE A 52 6.34 5.17 4.37
C PHE A 52 5.45 5.74 3.28
N ALA A 53 5.87 6.87 2.71
CA ALA A 53 5.28 7.45 1.52
C ALA A 53 6.38 7.75 0.49
N VAL A 54 6.05 7.66 -0.79
CA VAL A 54 6.97 7.96 -1.89
C VAL A 54 6.29 8.82 -2.93
N GLY A 55 6.99 9.79 -3.46
CA GLY A 55 6.45 10.67 -4.50
C GLY A 55 7.47 11.65 -5.05
N LEU A 56 7.09 12.37 -6.08
CA LEU A 56 7.85 13.52 -6.54
C LEU A 56 7.75 14.65 -5.51
N LYS A 57 8.79 15.46 -5.42
CA LYS A 57 8.80 16.60 -4.50
C LYS A 57 7.58 17.51 -4.72
N GLY A 58 6.83 17.76 -3.65
CA GLY A 58 5.61 18.59 -3.70
C GLY A 58 4.37 17.85 -4.18
N ALA A 59 4.39 16.53 -4.31
CA ALA A 59 3.20 15.76 -4.63
C ALA A 59 2.14 15.89 -3.52
N PRO A 60 0.85 16.15 -3.87
CA PRO A 60 -0.21 16.40 -2.88
C PRO A 60 -0.47 15.20 -1.96
N ASP A 61 -0.20 13.99 -2.44
CA ASP A 61 -0.38 12.77 -1.65
C ASP A 61 0.63 12.67 -0.50
N LEU A 62 1.84 13.22 -0.65
CA LEU A 62 2.83 13.26 0.42
C LEU A 62 2.38 14.15 1.58
N GLU A 63 1.74 15.28 1.28
CA GLU A 63 1.18 16.17 2.30
C GLU A 63 0.05 15.47 3.08
N LYS A 64 -0.86 14.80 2.38
CA LYS A 64 -1.93 14.02 3.01
C LYS A 64 -1.38 12.88 3.85
N ALA A 65 -0.38 12.15 3.35
CA ALA A 65 0.27 11.09 4.10
C ALA A 65 0.88 11.60 5.40
N ARG A 66 1.53 12.77 5.38
CA ARG A 66 2.11 13.41 6.56
C ARG A 66 1.05 13.77 7.59
N LEU A 67 -0.07 14.39 7.18
CA LEU A 67 -1.17 14.73 8.07
C LEU A 67 -1.76 13.49 8.76
N VAL A 68 -1.95 12.42 8.01
CA VAL A 68 -2.44 11.15 8.58
C VAL A 68 -1.40 10.55 9.53
N ALA A 69 -0.12 10.53 9.15
CA ALA A 69 0.95 10.01 9.99
C ALA A 69 1.06 10.74 11.34
N GLU A 70 0.95 12.06 11.33
CA GLU A 70 0.91 12.90 12.54
C GLU A 70 -0.31 12.55 13.41
N HIS A 71 -1.49 12.41 12.79
CA HIS A 71 -2.72 12.10 13.51
C HIS A 71 -2.68 10.72 14.19
N ILE A 72 -2.15 9.70 13.52
CA ILE A 72 -2.07 8.34 14.07
C ILE A 72 -0.82 8.08 14.89
N GLY A 73 0.16 8.98 14.87
CA GLY A 73 1.38 8.90 15.69
C GLY A 73 2.41 7.89 15.20
N THR A 74 2.60 7.74 13.88
CA THR A 74 3.66 6.89 13.31
C THR A 74 4.97 7.64 13.13
N VAL A 75 6.08 6.91 13.06
CA VAL A 75 7.37 7.46 12.60
C VAL A 75 7.34 7.51 11.09
N HIS A 76 7.02 8.69 10.54
CA HIS A 76 6.81 8.87 9.11
C HIS A 76 8.10 9.10 8.34
N HIS A 77 8.23 8.41 7.21
CA HIS A 77 9.33 8.53 6.26
C HIS A 77 8.79 8.92 4.89
N GLU A 78 9.11 10.12 4.48
CA GLU A 78 8.77 10.63 3.16
C GLU A 78 9.96 10.48 2.23
N ILE A 79 9.80 9.71 1.17
CA ILE A 79 10.84 9.44 0.18
C ILE A 79 10.51 10.23 -1.09
N ASN A 80 11.35 11.21 -1.39
CA ASN A 80 11.24 11.98 -2.60
C ASN A 80 12.20 11.42 -3.66
N TYR A 81 11.75 11.30 -4.90
CA TYR A 81 12.58 10.94 -6.03
C TYR A 81 12.39 11.92 -7.18
N THR A 82 13.36 11.99 -8.06
CA THR A 82 13.33 12.81 -9.27
C THR A 82 12.84 12.00 -10.46
N ILE A 83 12.36 12.68 -11.50
CA ILE A 83 11.97 12.02 -12.76
C ILE A 83 13.15 11.21 -13.31
N GLN A 84 14.38 11.75 -13.23
CA GLN A 84 15.57 11.05 -13.71
C GLN A 84 15.83 9.74 -12.93
N GLU A 85 15.76 9.77 -11.61
CA GLU A 85 15.89 8.55 -10.80
C GLU A 85 14.82 7.51 -11.15
N GLY A 86 13.59 7.95 -11.44
CA GLY A 86 12.54 7.06 -11.93
C GLY A 86 12.87 6.45 -13.29
N LEU A 87 13.37 7.23 -14.24
CA LEU A 87 13.79 6.75 -15.55
C LEU A 87 14.97 5.77 -15.46
N ASP A 88 15.95 6.08 -14.64
CA ASP A 88 17.13 5.23 -14.43
C ASP A 88 16.76 3.87 -13.81
N ALA A 89 15.72 3.84 -12.99
CA ALA A 89 15.23 2.61 -12.35
C ALA A 89 14.44 1.67 -13.29
N LEU A 90 13.97 2.14 -14.47
CA LEU A 90 13.05 1.38 -15.33
C LEU A 90 13.60 0.00 -15.71
N ARG A 91 14.87 -0.10 -16.03
CA ARG A 91 15.50 -1.37 -16.42
C ARG A 91 15.41 -2.39 -15.29
N ASP A 92 15.72 -1.98 -14.08
CA ASP A 92 15.67 -2.84 -12.90
C ASP A 92 14.22 -3.20 -12.57
N VAL A 93 13.28 -2.24 -12.68
CA VAL A 93 11.85 -2.48 -12.45
C VAL A 93 11.34 -3.55 -13.40
N ILE A 94 11.61 -3.43 -14.71
CA ILE A 94 11.22 -4.43 -15.72
C ILE A 94 11.84 -5.80 -15.40
N TYR A 95 13.10 -5.82 -15.01
CA TYR A 95 13.79 -7.05 -14.65
C TYR A 95 13.12 -7.75 -13.46
N PHE A 96 12.83 -7.01 -12.38
CA PHE A 96 12.26 -7.59 -11.16
C PHE A 96 10.75 -7.86 -11.23
N THR A 97 10.00 -7.13 -12.06
CA THR A 97 8.57 -7.39 -12.27
C THR A 97 8.28 -8.38 -13.38
N GLU A 98 9.30 -8.74 -14.16
CA GLU A 98 9.23 -9.70 -15.27
C GLU A 98 8.12 -9.36 -16.30
N THR A 99 7.83 -8.07 -16.50
CA THR A 99 6.78 -7.60 -17.42
C THR A 99 7.14 -6.29 -18.09
N TYR A 100 6.58 -6.08 -19.26
CA TYR A 100 6.63 -4.83 -20.02
C TYR A 100 5.30 -4.08 -19.99
N ASP A 101 4.34 -4.51 -19.17
CA ASP A 101 3.08 -3.80 -19.06
C ASP A 101 3.30 -2.38 -18.51
N VAL A 102 2.83 -1.40 -19.28
CA VAL A 102 3.05 0.02 -18.97
C VAL A 102 2.47 0.41 -17.60
N THR A 103 1.29 -0.12 -17.25
CA THR A 103 0.64 0.20 -15.99
C THR A 103 1.43 -0.38 -14.83
N THR A 104 1.85 -1.65 -14.94
CA THR A 104 2.65 -2.33 -13.93
C THR A 104 4.00 -1.62 -13.73
N VAL A 105 4.72 -1.34 -14.80
CA VAL A 105 6.04 -0.67 -14.74
C VAL A 105 5.92 0.72 -14.11
N ARG A 106 4.91 1.50 -14.54
CA ARG A 106 4.66 2.85 -13.98
C ARG A 106 4.34 2.82 -12.49
N ALA A 107 3.49 1.91 -12.05
CA ALA A 107 3.12 1.78 -10.64
C ALA A 107 4.27 1.22 -9.79
N SER A 108 5.04 0.27 -10.33
CA SER A 108 6.13 -0.39 -9.62
C SER A 108 7.39 0.47 -9.47
N THR A 109 7.61 1.47 -10.34
CA THR A 109 8.82 2.30 -10.30
C THR A 109 8.99 3.04 -8.95
N PRO A 110 8.02 3.83 -8.46
CA PRO A 110 8.13 4.45 -7.13
C PRO A 110 8.21 3.41 -6.02
N MET A 111 7.51 2.28 -6.16
CA MET A 111 7.54 1.20 -5.16
C MET A 111 8.90 0.52 -5.09
N TYR A 112 9.59 0.35 -6.21
CA TYR A 112 10.96 -0.16 -6.25
C TYR A 112 11.94 0.75 -5.50
N LEU A 113 11.86 2.07 -5.76
CA LEU A 113 12.70 3.06 -5.08
C LEU A 113 12.42 3.08 -3.57
N LEU A 114 11.15 3.03 -3.19
CA LEU A 114 10.70 2.97 -1.81
C LEU A 114 11.21 1.68 -1.12
N ALA A 115 11.07 0.54 -1.76
CA ALA A 115 11.50 -0.76 -1.21
C ALA A 115 13.00 -0.80 -0.91
N ARG A 116 13.83 -0.15 -1.71
CA ARG A 116 15.28 -0.02 -1.45
C ARG A 116 15.55 0.70 -0.13
N VAL A 117 14.83 1.81 0.13
CA VAL A 117 14.95 2.57 1.37
C VAL A 117 14.46 1.74 2.56
N ILE A 118 13.28 1.15 2.47
CA ILE A 118 12.71 0.30 3.52
C ILE A 118 13.67 -0.84 3.88
N LYS A 119 14.22 -1.50 2.87
CA LYS A 119 15.20 -2.58 3.05
C LYS A 119 16.48 -2.10 3.75
N SER A 120 16.99 -0.91 3.39
CA SER A 120 18.19 -0.33 4.01
C SER A 120 17.99 -0.02 5.50
N MET A 121 16.76 0.24 5.92
CA MET A 121 16.38 0.45 7.32
C MET A 121 16.21 -0.86 8.11
N GLY A 122 16.43 -2.01 7.49
CA GLY A 122 16.28 -3.32 8.12
C GLY A 122 14.83 -3.80 8.29
N ILE A 123 13.86 -3.07 7.76
CA ILE A 123 12.45 -3.46 7.80
C ILE A 123 12.20 -4.57 6.79
N LYS A 124 11.56 -5.65 7.23
CA LYS A 124 11.39 -6.87 6.45
C LYS A 124 9.98 -7.06 5.90
N MET A 125 8.99 -6.40 6.49
CA MET A 125 7.59 -6.52 6.12
C MET A 125 6.93 -5.14 6.11
N VAL A 126 6.04 -4.91 5.16
CA VAL A 126 5.14 -3.75 5.17
C VAL A 126 3.70 -4.20 4.93
N LEU A 127 2.77 -3.51 5.57
CA LEU A 127 1.34 -3.63 5.30
C LEU A 127 0.94 -2.55 4.32
N SER A 128 0.05 -2.90 3.40
CA SER A 128 -0.47 -2.01 2.36
C SER A 128 -1.99 -2.05 2.33
N GLY A 129 -2.61 -0.98 1.85
CA GLY A 129 -4.02 -0.93 1.48
C GLY A 129 -4.32 -1.49 0.08
N GLU A 130 -3.31 -2.00 -0.62
CA GLU A 130 -3.45 -2.55 -1.96
C GLU A 130 -4.45 -3.71 -1.98
N GLY A 131 -5.28 -3.77 -3.00
CA GLY A 131 -6.36 -4.75 -3.13
C GLY A 131 -7.70 -4.32 -2.50
N ALA A 132 -7.75 -3.17 -1.83
CA ALA A 132 -8.99 -2.68 -1.22
C ALA A 132 -10.04 -2.29 -2.29
N ASP A 133 -9.60 -1.64 -3.36
CA ASP A 133 -10.49 -1.22 -4.47
C ASP A 133 -11.15 -2.42 -5.15
N GLU A 134 -10.46 -3.53 -5.28
CA GLU A 134 -10.99 -4.78 -5.84
C GLU A 134 -12.04 -5.40 -4.94
N ILE A 135 -11.84 -5.37 -3.62
CA ILE A 135 -12.72 -6.01 -2.65
C ILE A 135 -13.95 -5.14 -2.35
N PHE A 136 -13.76 -3.84 -2.24
CA PHE A 136 -14.79 -2.89 -1.81
C PHE A 136 -15.38 -2.05 -2.95
N GLY A 137 -14.96 -2.29 -4.20
CA GLY A 137 -15.46 -1.57 -5.35
C GLY A 137 -15.08 -0.09 -5.36
N GLY A 138 -13.82 0.23 -5.01
CA GLY A 138 -13.33 1.60 -4.88
C GLY A 138 -13.06 2.33 -6.19
N TYR A 139 -13.03 1.64 -7.32
CA TYR A 139 -12.78 2.25 -8.62
C TYR A 139 -13.93 3.11 -9.12
N LEU A 140 -13.60 4.19 -9.84
CA LEU A 140 -14.57 5.17 -10.32
C LEU A 140 -15.73 4.59 -11.16
N TYR A 141 -15.50 3.51 -11.89
CA TYR A 141 -16.56 2.90 -12.71
C TYR A 141 -17.68 2.29 -11.85
N PHE A 142 -17.43 1.94 -10.61
CA PHE A 142 -18.47 1.46 -9.69
C PHE A 142 -19.46 2.56 -9.27
N HIS A 143 -19.07 3.84 -9.33
CA HIS A 143 -19.94 4.97 -9.02
C HIS A 143 -21.15 5.10 -9.95
N LYS A 144 -21.10 4.44 -11.10
CA LYS A 144 -22.21 4.40 -12.08
C LYS A 144 -23.23 3.29 -11.80
N ALA A 145 -23.07 2.53 -10.74
CA ALA A 145 -23.99 1.46 -10.40
C ALA A 145 -25.39 2.02 -10.10
N PRO A 146 -26.45 1.52 -10.76
CA PRO A 146 -27.81 2.07 -10.63
C PRO A 146 -28.46 1.76 -9.27
N SER A 147 -27.92 0.80 -8.54
CA SER A 147 -28.41 0.42 -7.19
C SER A 147 -27.32 -0.28 -6.38
N ALA A 148 -27.49 -0.33 -5.06
CA ALA A 148 -26.60 -1.08 -4.15
C ALA A 148 -26.52 -2.57 -4.52
N ARG A 149 -27.63 -3.15 -4.98
CA ARG A 149 -27.68 -4.54 -5.44
C ARG A 149 -26.82 -4.74 -6.68
N ALA A 150 -26.97 -3.89 -7.71
CA ALA A 150 -26.17 -3.95 -8.93
C ALA A 150 -24.68 -3.74 -8.64
N PHE A 151 -24.34 -2.82 -7.73
CA PHE A 151 -22.98 -2.62 -7.23
C PHE A 151 -22.40 -3.90 -6.62
N HIS A 152 -23.14 -4.53 -5.72
CA HIS A 152 -22.70 -5.76 -5.05
C HIS A 152 -22.53 -6.92 -6.04
N GLU A 153 -23.52 -7.14 -6.92
CA GLU A 153 -23.47 -8.21 -7.93
C GLU A 153 -22.26 -8.05 -8.87
N GLU A 154 -21.98 -6.83 -9.31
CA GLU A 154 -20.81 -6.56 -10.18
C GLU A 154 -19.50 -6.74 -9.42
N THR A 155 -19.41 -6.29 -8.17
CA THR A 155 -18.22 -6.49 -7.34
C THR A 155 -17.91 -7.99 -7.15
N VAL A 156 -18.91 -8.78 -6.77
CA VAL A 156 -18.79 -10.23 -6.62
C VAL A 156 -18.40 -10.90 -7.95
N ARG A 157 -19.02 -10.49 -9.06
CA ARG A 157 -18.70 -10.99 -10.39
C ARG A 157 -17.23 -10.75 -10.76
N LYS A 158 -16.73 -9.54 -10.51
CA LYS A 158 -15.32 -9.18 -10.77
C LYS A 158 -14.37 -9.94 -9.88
N LEU A 159 -14.64 -10.01 -8.58
CA LEU A 159 -13.83 -10.79 -7.64
C LEU A 159 -13.68 -12.27 -8.06
N GLY A 160 -14.79 -12.90 -8.45
CA GLY A 160 -14.78 -14.29 -8.92
C GLY A 160 -13.99 -14.53 -10.22
N LYS A 161 -13.67 -13.45 -10.95
CA LYS A 161 -12.95 -13.49 -12.23
C LYS A 161 -11.58 -12.82 -12.19
N LEU A 162 -11.07 -12.41 -11.05
CA LEU A 162 -9.77 -11.70 -10.95
C LEU A 162 -8.64 -12.46 -11.64
N HIS A 163 -8.61 -13.78 -11.53
CA HIS A 163 -7.61 -14.62 -12.18
C HIS A 163 -7.71 -14.69 -13.72
N TRP A 164 -8.80 -14.17 -14.29
CA TRP A 164 -9.00 -14.05 -15.74
C TRP A 164 -8.68 -12.65 -16.25
N TYR A 165 -8.64 -11.64 -15.35
CA TYR A 165 -8.27 -10.29 -15.70
C TYR A 165 -6.76 -10.18 -15.66
N ASP A 166 -6.13 -10.54 -16.78
CA ASP A 166 -4.75 -10.19 -17.01
C ASP A 166 -4.59 -8.68 -16.95
N CYS A 167 -3.58 -8.22 -16.22
CA CYS A 167 -3.25 -6.80 -16.09
C CYS A 167 -3.10 -6.10 -17.45
N LEU A 168 -2.69 -6.82 -18.48
CA LEU A 168 -2.61 -6.32 -19.86
C LEU A 168 -3.98 -6.07 -20.51
N ARG A 169 -5.04 -6.70 -20.03
CA ARG A 169 -6.39 -6.61 -20.59
C ARG A 169 -7.34 -5.74 -19.77
N ALA A 170 -7.09 -5.59 -18.48
CA ALA A 170 -7.93 -4.81 -17.58
C ALA A 170 -8.02 -3.33 -17.95
N ASN A 171 -7.02 -2.80 -18.64
CA ASN A 171 -6.95 -1.40 -19.07
C ASN A 171 -7.56 -1.12 -20.46
N LYS A 172 -8.18 -2.11 -21.09
CA LYS A 172 -8.78 -1.97 -22.44
C LYS A 172 -10.30 -1.86 -22.42
N SER A 173 -10.91 -1.75 -21.25
CA SER A 173 -12.38 -1.60 -21.11
C SER A 173 -12.77 -0.21 -20.66
#